data_1d977511946ea6c67532ce875e0a4937
#
_entry.id   1d977511946ea6c67532ce875e0a4937
#
_cell.length_a   1.000
_cell.length_b   1.000
_cell.length_c   1.000
_cell.angle_alpha   90.00
_cell.angle_beta   90.00
_cell.angle_gamma   90.00
#
_symmetry.space_group_name_H-M   'P 1'
#
loop_
_entity.id
_entity.type
_entity.pdbx_description
1 polymer ?
#
loop_
_entity_poly.entity_id
_entity_poly.type
_entity_poly.pdbx_seq_one_letter_code
_entity_poly.pdbx_strand_id
1 'polypeptide(L)'
;MPAHLNHIACAVPPYERQQAFIDSLPHWAGPPEVVEKLRQIAAGARIDQRHTVLSEPFDRDGAPGFYHPGGFPTTGERMKRYQEEAPRLAFDAIASL
;
A
#
# COMPACT_ATOMS: atom_id res chain seq x y z
N MET A 1 -16.97 17.24 31.77
CA MET A 1 -16.60 18.26 30.76
C MET A 1 -16.78 17.69 29.38
N PRO A 2 -17.45 18.38 28.45
CA PRO A 2 -17.52 17.90 27.08
C PRO A 2 -16.13 17.94 26.42
N ALA A 3 -15.86 16.93 25.60
CA ALA A 3 -14.64 16.88 24.81
C ALA A 3 -14.85 17.68 23.52
N HIS A 4 -13.79 18.36 23.08
CA HIS A 4 -13.80 19.14 21.85
C HIS A 4 -12.71 18.64 20.91
N LEU A 5 -13.06 18.55 19.63
CA LEU A 5 -12.11 18.24 18.58
C LEU A 5 -11.86 19.52 17.78
N ASN A 6 -10.72 20.17 18.05
CA ASN A 6 -10.41 21.47 17.44
C ASN A 6 -9.86 21.36 16.03
N HIS A 7 -9.05 20.33 15.76
CA HIS A 7 -8.38 20.16 14.49
C HIS A 7 -8.31 18.70 14.09
N ILE A 8 -8.38 18.45 12.80
CA ILE A 8 -8.16 17.11 12.21
C ILE A 8 -7.15 17.30 11.08
N ALA A 9 -6.17 16.39 11.02
CA ALA A 9 -5.21 16.39 9.93
C ALA A 9 -5.00 14.95 9.47
N CYS A 10 -4.70 14.81 8.18
CA CYS A 10 -4.42 13.52 7.57
C CYS A 10 -3.12 13.61 6.79
N ALA A 11 -2.40 12.51 6.73
CA ALA A 11 -1.26 12.36 5.86
C ALA A 11 -1.34 10.99 5.19
N VAL A 12 -0.91 10.93 3.94
CA VAL A 12 -0.85 9.67 3.18
C VAL A 12 0.57 9.44 2.72
N PRO A 13 0.99 8.17 2.56
CA PRO A 13 2.29 7.85 1.98
C PRO A 13 2.44 8.45 0.57
N PRO A 14 3.68 8.69 0.11
CA PRO A 14 3.93 9.49 -1.10
C PRO A 14 3.57 8.82 -2.43
N TYR A 15 3.50 7.49 -2.49
CA TYR A 15 3.33 6.77 -3.76
C TYR A 15 1.92 6.21 -3.88
N GLU A 16 1.23 6.54 -4.97
CA GLU A 16 -0.06 5.94 -5.30
C GLU A 16 0.19 4.76 -6.24
N ARG A 17 -0.33 3.54 -5.91
CA ARG A 17 -0.03 2.31 -6.62
C ARG A 17 -1.25 1.40 -6.83
N GLN A 18 -2.46 1.95 -6.90
CA GLN A 18 -3.66 1.12 -7.10
C GLN A 18 -3.61 0.37 -8.43
N GLN A 19 -3.27 1.05 -9.51
CA GLN A 19 -3.19 0.39 -10.82
C GLN A 19 -2.04 -0.62 -10.86
N ALA A 20 -0.92 -0.31 -10.24
CA ALA A 20 0.21 -1.24 -10.14
C ALA A 20 -0.18 -2.51 -9.38
N PHE A 21 -0.99 -2.39 -8.33
CA PHE A 21 -1.51 -3.55 -7.61
C PHE A 21 -2.36 -4.43 -8.52
N ILE A 22 -3.31 -3.84 -9.25
CA ILE A 22 -4.18 -4.59 -10.17
C ILE A 22 -3.34 -5.26 -11.26
N ASP A 23 -2.39 -4.56 -11.83
CA ASP A 23 -1.51 -5.09 -12.87
C ASP A 23 -0.61 -6.22 -12.37
N SER A 24 -0.32 -6.27 -11.08
CA SER A 24 0.51 -7.30 -10.48
C SER A 24 -0.23 -8.64 -10.26
N LEU A 25 -1.56 -8.64 -10.25
CA LEU A 25 -2.35 -9.82 -9.91
C LEU A 25 -1.98 -11.09 -10.71
N PRO A 26 -1.77 -11.04 -12.05
CA PRO A 26 -1.40 -12.23 -12.80
C PRO A 26 -0.08 -12.87 -12.35
N HIS A 27 0.79 -12.11 -11.70
CA HIS A 27 2.11 -12.58 -11.30
C HIS A 27 2.11 -13.37 -9.98
N TRP A 28 1.08 -13.19 -9.13
CA TRP A 28 1.10 -13.82 -7.81
C TRP A 28 -0.24 -14.43 -7.36
N ALA A 29 -1.34 -14.09 -8.00
CA ALA A 29 -2.67 -14.52 -7.55
C ALA A 29 -3.02 -15.95 -7.97
N GLY A 30 -2.21 -16.60 -8.83
CA GLY A 30 -2.43 -17.98 -9.25
C GLY A 30 -3.27 -18.10 -10.53
N PRO A 31 -4.28 -19.01 -10.57
CA PRO A 31 -5.03 -19.29 -11.80
C PRO A 31 -5.76 -18.05 -12.36
N PRO A 32 -5.98 -17.99 -13.70
CA PRO A 32 -6.70 -16.87 -14.32
C PRO A 32 -8.07 -16.58 -13.72
N GLU A 33 -8.80 -17.60 -13.26
CA GLU A 33 -10.10 -17.43 -12.63
C GLU A 33 -10.01 -16.66 -11.31
N VAL A 34 -8.96 -16.90 -10.55
CA VAL A 34 -8.71 -16.19 -9.29
C VAL A 34 -8.34 -14.74 -9.56
N VAL A 35 -7.49 -14.50 -10.57
CA VAL A 35 -7.11 -13.16 -11.00
C VAL A 35 -8.35 -12.35 -11.39
N GLU A 36 -9.23 -12.92 -12.19
CA GLU A 36 -10.46 -12.24 -12.64
C GLU A 36 -11.38 -11.94 -11.46
N LYS A 37 -11.52 -12.88 -10.53
CA LYS A 37 -12.31 -12.67 -9.31
C LYS A 37 -11.77 -11.51 -8.48
N LEU A 38 -10.46 -11.46 -8.30
CA LEU A 38 -9.82 -10.38 -7.54
C LEU A 38 -9.98 -9.03 -8.24
N ARG A 39 -9.92 -8.99 -9.57
CA ARG A 39 -10.19 -7.77 -10.34
C ARG A 39 -11.63 -7.30 -10.14
N GLN A 40 -12.59 -8.20 -10.15
CA GLN A 40 -13.99 -7.86 -9.89
C GLN A 40 -14.21 -7.32 -8.48
N ILE A 41 -13.58 -7.93 -7.48
CA ILE A 41 -13.63 -7.47 -6.10
C ILE A 41 -13.01 -6.08 -5.99
N ALA A 42 -11.86 -5.85 -6.61
CA ALA A 42 -11.20 -4.55 -6.61
C ALA A 42 -12.06 -3.46 -7.25
N ALA A 43 -12.71 -3.78 -8.37
CA ALA A 43 -13.61 -2.84 -9.03
C ALA A 43 -14.84 -2.52 -8.16
N GLY A 44 -15.42 -3.54 -7.50
CA GLY A 44 -16.58 -3.38 -6.62
C GLY A 44 -16.27 -2.62 -5.34
N ALA A 45 -15.03 -2.65 -4.89
CA ALA A 45 -14.62 -1.94 -3.68
C ALA A 45 -14.56 -0.42 -3.86
N ARG A 46 -14.57 0.06 -5.10
CA ARG A 46 -14.52 1.50 -5.44
C ARG A 46 -13.34 2.23 -4.82
N ILE A 47 -12.20 1.56 -4.77
CA ILE A 47 -10.95 2.16 -4.29
C ILE A 47 -10.22 2.71 -5.52
N ASP A 48 -10.12 4.04 -5.61
CA ASP A 48 -9.46 4.69 -6.73
C ASP A 48 -7.96 4.81 -6.52
N GLN A 49 -7.54 4.94 -5.28
CA GLN A 49 -6.15 5.21 -4.93
C GLN A 49 -5.72 4.36 -3.73
N ARG A 50 -4.49 3.84 -3.79
CA ARG A 50 -3.80 3.23 -2.67
C ARG A 50 -2.43 3.87 -2.53
N HIS A 51 -2.18 4.43 -1.37
CA HIS A 51 -0.91 5.08 -1.07
C HIS A 51 0.00 4.13 -0.30
N THR A 52 1.27 4.15 -0.64
CA THR A 52 2.29 3.31 -0.01
C THR A 52 3.59 4.09 0.16
N VAL A 53 4.38 3.70 1.15
CA VAL A 53 5.74 4.22 1.33
C VAL A 53 6.73 3.59 0.37
N LEU A 54 6.31 2.52 -0.32
CA LEU A 54 7.16 1.77 -1.24
C LEU A 54 7.04 2.37 -2.65
N SER A 55 8.15 2.80 -3.22
CA SER A 55 8.17 3.28 -4.60
C SER A 55 7.92 2.14 -5.58
N GLU A 56 8.45 0.96 -5.29
CA GLU A 56 8.32 -0.23 -6.13
C GLU A 56 7.80 -1.40 -5.28
N PRO A 57 6.49 -1.44 -4.96
CA PRO A 57 5.96 -2.54 -4.15
C PRO A 57 5.90 -3.87 -4.89
N PHE A 58 5.76 -3.83 -6.21
CA PHE A 58 5.58 -5.03 -7.05
C PHE A 58 6.64 -5.09 -8.14
N ASP A 59 6.85 -6.28 -8.71
CA ASP A 59 7.77 -6.47 -9.81
C ASP A 59 7.37 -5.61 -11.01
N ARG A 60 8.38 -5.02 -11.66
CA ARG A 60 8.17 -4.15 -12.80
C ARG A 60 9.37 -4.23 -13.74
N ASP A 61 9.11 -4.47 -15.03
CA ASP A 61 10.13 -4.49 -16.09
C ASP A 61 11.33 -5.38 -15.77
N GLY A 62 11.07 -6.54 -15.14
CA GLY A 62 12.10 -7.48 -14.75
C GLY A 62 12.83 -7.16 -13.46
N ALA A 63 12.58 -6.01 -12.85
CA ALA A 63 13.15 -5.65 -11.55
C ALA A 63 12.23 -6.13 -10.42
N PRO A 64 12.77 -6.77 -9.36
CA PRO A 64 11.95 -7.22 -8.24
C PRO A 64 11.46 -6.05 -7.40
N GLY A 65 10.19 -6.08 -7.00
CA GLY A 65 9.63 -5.15 -6.04
C GLY A 65 9.78 -5.64 -4.61
N PHE A 66 9.25 -4.87 -3.66
CA PHE A 66 9.28 -5.25 -2.25
C PHE A 66 8.53 -6.57 -2.01
N TYR A 67 7.37 -6.73 -2.67
CA TYR A 67 6.59 -7.97 -2.66
C TYR A 67 6.90 -8.74 -3.94
N HIS A 68 7.96 -9.56 -3.88
CA HIS A 68 8.44 -10.31 -5.04
C HIS A 68 8.05 -11.78 -4.90
N PRO A 69 7.34 -12.39 -5.87
CA PRO A 69 7.04 -13.81 -5.83
C PRO A 69 8.29 -14.66 -5.70
N GLY A 70 8.31 -15.57 -4.72
CA GLY A 70 9.47 -16.38 -4.39
C GLY A 70 10.42 -15.73 -3.41
N GLY A 71 10.20 -14.46 -3.06
CA GLY A 71 11.04 -13.72 -2.13
C GLY A 71 10.25 -12.67 -1.39
N PHE A 72 9.03 -12.98 -0.92
CA PHE A 72 8.24 -12.04 -0.15
C PHE A 72 8.98 -11.63 1.13
N PRO A 73 8.84 -10.35 1.54
CA PRO A 73 9.50 -9.88 2.75
C PRO A 73 9.00 -10.63 3.98
N THR A 74 9.92 -10.86 4.91
CA THR A 74 9.60 -11.47 6.20
C THR A 74 8.80 -10.50 7.07
N THR A 75 8.18 -11.03 8.13
CA THR A 75 7.52 -10.18 9.13
C THR A 75 8.51 -9.16 9.71
N GLY A 76 9.76 -9.59 9.98
CA GLY A 76 10.79 -8.69 10.50
C GLY A 76 11.13 -7.56 9.54
N GLU A 77 11.25 -7.85 8.26
CA GLU A 77 11.52 -6.84 7.22
C GLU A 77 10.38 -5.83 7.12
N ARG A 78 9.13 -6.30 7.15
CA ARG A 78 7.96 -5.42 7.13
C ARG A 78 7.87 -4.56 8.37
N MET A 79 8.16 -5.12 9.54
CA MET A 79 8.15 -4.37 10.81
C MET A 79 9.24 -3.31 10.85
N LYS A 80 10.42 -3.63 10.32
CA LYS A 80 11.50 -2.64 10.21
C LYS A 80 11.07 -1.46 9.36
N ARG A 81 10.45 -1.72 8.22
CA ARG A 81 9.94 -0.67 7.34
C ARG A 81 8.89 0.18 8.02
N TYR A 82 7.97 -0.46 8.74
CA TYR A 82 6.95 0.23 9.51
C TYR A 82 7.55 1.15 10.57
N GLN A 83 8.54 0.68 11.31
CA GLN A 83 9.22 1.47 12.34
C GLN A 83 9.90 2.72 11.77
N GLU A 84 10.39 2.64 10.54
CA GLU A 84 11.03 3.77 9.87
C GLU A 84 10.00 4.78 9.33
N GLU A 85 8.90 4.30 8.77
CA GLU A 85 7.97 5.12 7.99
C GLU A 85 6.78 5.64 8.79
N ALA A 86 6.25 4.88 9.76
CA ALA A 86 5.07 5.29 10.51
C ALA A 86 5.27 6.57 11.33
N PRO A 87 6.41 6.76 12.04
CA PRO A 87 6.65 8.03 12.73
C PRO A 87 6.73 9.23 11.78
N ARG A 88 7.35 9.05 10.63
CA ARG A 88 7.45 10.11 9.61
C ARG A 88 6.08 10.55 9.14
N LEU A 89 5.20 9.60 8.85
CA LEU A 89 3.84 9.88 8.42
C LEU A 89 3.03 10.59 9.52
N ALA A 90 3.21 10.16 10.76
CA ALA A 90 2.56 10.80 11.91
C ALA A 90 3.02 12.25 12.09
N PHE A 91 4.32 12.52 11.95
CA PHE A 91 4.85 13.87 12.01
C PHE A 91 4.33 14.75 10.87
N ASP A 92 4.21 14.21 9.66
CA ASP A 92 3.65 14.94 8.54
C ASP A 92 2.19 15.35 8.81
N ALA A 93 1.39 14.46 9.38
CA ALA A 93 0.02 14.76 9.76
C ALA A 93 -0.04 15.87 10.82
N ILE A 94 0.80 15.79 11.84
CA ILE A 94 0.87 16.81 12.89
C ILE A 94 1.30 18.16 12.30
N ALA A 95 2.28 18.16 11.42
CA ALA A 95 2.79 19.39 10.80
C ALA A 95 1.73 20.08 9.93
N SER A 96 0.72 19.37 9.45
CA SER A 96 -0.35 19.91 8.61
C SER A 96 -1.52 20.50 9.41
N LEU A 97 -1.48 20.43 10.74
CA LEU A 97 -2.52 20.98 11.59
C LEU A 97 -2.59 22.54 11.55
#